data_073e38c27a49b48d70967ce54827198d
#
_entry.id   073e38c27a49b48d70967ce54827198d
#
_cell.length_a   1.000
_cell.length_b   1.000
_cell.length_c   1.000
_cell.angle_alpha   90.00
_cell.angle_beta   90.00
_cell.angle_gamma   90.00
#
_symmetry.space_group_name_H-M   'P 1'
#
loop_
_entity.id
_entity.type
_entity.pdbx_description
1 polymer ?
#
loop_
_entity_poly.entity_id
_entity_poly.type
_entity_poly.pdbx_seq_one_letter_code
_entity_poly.pdbx_strand_id
1 'polypeptide(L)'
;MILRSTWRQKTAGMRGKKRDISGALRVGINELLVLFAVYGGQVLGPHIRPVRLRVDALISKLLRGVEARNWLSQREDLPVLAEAAPQAFLQAVEADLRATEPQILAMLRPAGSGPFDSPDRSGLLWALETTAWDPDNYFRVGRILARLSEVPIDDNWMNKPENSLASLVRSWFPQTGAAIEQRLELIDILAREFPNVGWKICGAQVDPRGGMATANSKPRWRGVVAGAARPTDDEIYRTNRYALDKMLDWPRPDADQLADLIEVSADLPNADQARIWK
;
A
#
# COMPACT_ATOMS: atom_id res chain seq x y z
N MET A 1 18.43 3.02 -21.60
CA MET A 1 18.54 1.53 -21.63
C MET A 1 18.34 1.03 -20.20
N ILE A 2 17.11 0.69 -19.84
CA ILE A 2 16.68 0.48 -18.47
C ILE A 2 16.85 -0.99 -18.12
N LEU A 3 17.70 -1.26 -17.12
CA LEU A 3 18.07 -2.60 -16.65
C LEU A 3 16.82 -3.36 -16.18
N ARG A 4 16.27 -4.22 -17.03
CA ARG A 4 15.49 -5.36 -16.54
C ARG A 4 16.42 -6.16 -15.63
N SER A 5 15.98 -6.48 -14.40
CA SER A 5 16.64 -7.52 -13.59
C SER A 5 16.62 -8.80 -14.43
N THR A 6 17.69 -9.03 -15.17
CA THR A 6 17.73 -10.19 -16.05
C THR A 6 17.74 -11.45 -15.17
N TRP A 7 17.19 -12.55 -15.68
CA TRP A 7 17.30 -13.90 -15.08
C TRP A 7 18.73 -14.16 -14.57
N ARG A 8 19.77 -13.64 -15.29
CA ARG A 8 21.18 -13.70 -14.89
C ARG A 8 21.49 -12.99 -13.55
N GLN A 9 20.78 -11.94 -13.20
CA GLN A 9 20.95 -11.24 -11.91
C GLN A 9 20.22 -11.97 -10.77
N LYS A 10 19.03 -12.50 -11.04
CA LYS A 10 18.25 -13.28 -10.06
C LYS A 10 18.95 -14.60 -9.69
N THR A 11 19.66 -15.23 -10.63
CA THR A 11 20.40 -16.47 -10.42
C THR A 11 21.91 -16.27 -10.19
N ALA A 12 22.35 -15.06 -9.89
CA ALA A 12 23.77 -14.73 -9.74
C ALA A 12 24.47 -15.57 -8.63
N GLY A 13 23.75 -15.88 -7.53
CA GLY A 13 24.23 -16.75 -6.46
C GLY A 13 24.52 -18.18 -6.91
N MET A 14 23.67 -18.74 -7.79
CA MET A 14 23.86 -20.08 -8.39
C MET A 14 25.07 -20.14 -9.33
N ARG A 15 25.57 -18.97 -9.75
CA ARG A 15 26.74 -18.81 -10.63
C ARG A 15 27.98 -18.35 -9.90
N GLY A 16 28.05 -18.57 -8.58
CA GLY A 16 29.22 -18.26 -7.77
C GLY A 16 29.47 -16.76 -7.52
N LYS A 17 28.59 -15.86 -7.95
CA LYS A 17 28.70 -14.42 -7.60
C LYS A 17 28.26 -14.24 -6.16
N LYS A 18 29.20 -13.97 -5.28
CA LYS A 18 28.95 -13.62 -3.88
C LYS A 18 28.71 -12.11 -3.76
N ARG A 19 27.78 -11.71 -2.89
CA ARG A 19 27.65 -10.32 -2.44
C ARG A 19 28.76 -10.06 -1.41
N ASP A 20 29.28 -8.85 -1.35
CA ASP A 20 30.27 -8.43 -0.34
C ASP A 20 29.69 -8.53 1.08
N ILE A 21 28.37 -8.34 1.21
CA ILE A 21 27.64 -8.45 2.46
C ILE A 21 26.63 -9.59 2.34
N SER A 22 26.61 -10.50 3.31
CA SER A 22 25.65 -11.60 3.35
C SER A 22 24.21 -11.09 3.53
N GLY A 23 23.24 -11.83 2.99
CA GLY A 23 21.83 -11.50 3.19
C GLY A 23 21.45 -11.47 4.68
N ALA A 24 21.99 -12.39 5.48
CA ALA A 24 21.75 -12.43 6.93
C ALA A 24 22.27 -11.18 7.65
N LEU A 25 23.45 -10.69 7.29
CA LEU A 25 23.99 -9.45 7.86
C LEU A 25 23.13 -8.24 7.49
N ARG A 26 22.68 -8.16 6.23
CA ARG A 26 21.77 -7.10 5.77
C ARG A 26 20.47 -7.09 6.57
N VAL A 27 19.83 -8.26 6.70
CA VAL A 27 18.59 -8.41 7.50
C VAL A 27 18.85 -7.99 8.96
N GLY A 28 19.94 -8.46 9.58
CA GLY A 28 20.27 -8.10 10.96
C GLY A 28 20.49 -6.59 11.16
N ILE A 29 21.17 -5.91 10.22
CA ILE A 29 21.34 -4.45 10.27
C ILE A 29 19.98 -3.74 10.17
N ASN A 30 19.12 -4.16 9.25
CA ASN A 30 17.80 -3.57 9.07
C ASN A 30 16.91 -3.78 10.31
N GLU A 31 16.91 -4.97 10.90
CA GLU A 31 16.20 -5.24 12.17
C GLU A 31 16.73 -4.38 13.32
N LEU A 32 18.05 -4.20 13.44
CA LEU A 32 18.63 -3.30 14.42
C LEU A 32 18.19 -1.86 14.24
N LEU A 33 18.04 -1.38 13.01
CA LEU A 33 17.52 -0.03 12.75
C LEU A 33 16.10 0.16 13.31
N VAL A 34 15.23 -0.83 13.12
CA VAL A 34 13.86 -0.78 13.67
C VAL A 34 13.90 -0.81 15.21
N LEU A 35 14.69 -1.72 15.79
CA LEU A 35 14.82 -1.83 17.25
C LEU A 35 15.35 -0.53 17.87
N PHE A 36 16.32 0.11 17.25
CA PHE A 36 16.81 1.42 17.68
C PHE A 36 15.75 2.51 17.53
N ALA A 37 14.98 2.50 16.47
CA ALA A 37 13.92 3.49 16.26
C ALA A 37 12.79 3.34 17.29
N VAL A 38 12.45 2.11 17.68
CA VAL A 38 11.32 1.81 18.57
C VAL A 38 11.73 1.84 20.04
N TYR A 39 12.83 1.17 20.38
CA TYR A 39 13.25 0.92 21.76
C TYR A 39 14.53 1.67 22.18
N GLY A 40 15.25 2.28 21.22
CA GLY A 40 16.57 2.88 21.51
C GLY A 40 16.55 3.96 22.57
N GLY A 41 15.48 4.74 22.66
CA GLY A 41 15.32 5.74 23.72
C GLY A 41 15.18 5.15 25.13
N GLN A 42 14.61 3.96 25.23
CA GLN A 42 14.44 3.25 26.52
C GLN A 42 15.72 2.54 26.95
N VAL A 43 16.44 1.92 25.98
CA VAL A 43 17.60 1.06 26.24
C VAL A 43 18.89 1.86 26.42
N LEU A 44 19.07 2.92 25.61
CA LEU A 44 20.33 3.68 25.55
C LEU A 44 20.35 4.90 26.48
N GLY A 45 19.21 5.23 27.11
CA GLY A 45 19.08 6.29 28.08
C GLY A 45 19.19 7.73 27.52
N PRO A 46 18.98 8.75 28.38
CA PRO A 46 18.88 10.16 27.94
C PRO A 46 20.21 10.78 27.47
N HIS A 47 21.34 10.15 27.76
CA HIS A 47 22.66 10.67 27.41
C HIS A 47 23.04 10.49 25.95
N ILE A 48 22.32 9.63 25.20
CA ILE A 48 22.53 9.45 23.78
C ILE A 48 21.48 10.29 23.05
N ARG A 49 21.94 11.15 22.12
CA ARG A 49 21.04 11.94 21.25
C ARG A 49 19.94 11.05 20.70
N PRO A 50 18.69 11.57 20.51
CA PRO A 50 17.56 10.75 20.12
C PRO A 50 17.91 9.82 18.95
N VAL A 51 18.08 8.55 19.24
CA VAL A 51 18.48 7.52 18.26
C VAL A 51 17.50 7.48 17.12
N ARG A 52 16.22 7.68 17.43
CA ARG A 52 15.14 7.77 16.42
C ARG A 52 15.45 8.82 15.34
N LEU A 53 15.88 10.03 15.73
CA LEU A 53 16.21 11.08 14.75
C LEU A 53 17.38 10.71 13.85
N ARG A 54 18.33 9.90 14.36
CA ARG A 54 19.43 9.39 13.54
C ARG A 54 18.96 8.35 12.55
N VAL A 55 18.05 7.47 12.96
CA VAL A 55 17.44 6.47 12.06
C VAL A 55 16.62 7.20 10.99
N ASP A 56 15.78 8.18 11.35
CA ASP A 56 15.02 8.98 10.40
C ASP A 56 15.94 9.69 9.39
N ALA A 57 17.04 10.29 9.85
CA ALA A 57 18.00 10.95 8.97
C ALA A 57 18.73 9.97 8.04
N LEU A 58 19.08 8.77 8.54
CA LEU A 58 19.70 7.73 7.73
C LEU A 58 18.77 7.25 6.63
N ILE A 59 17.52 6.93 6.96
CA ILE A 59 16.54 6.45 5.99
C ILE A 59 16.18 7.55 4.99
N SER A 60 16.04 8.80 5.43
CA SER A 60 15.91 9.94 4.53
C SER A 60 17.05 10.03 3.54
N LYS A 61 18.30 9.81 3.98
CA LYS A 61 19.48 9.83 3.10
C LYS A 61 19.48 8.66 2.11
N LEU A 62 18.98 7.50 2.52
CA LEU A 62 18.94 6.31 1.68
C LEU A 62 17.87 6.40 0.58
N LEU A 63 16.74 7.08 0.82
CA LEU A 63 15.56 7.04 -0.04
C LEU A 63 15.25 8.35 -0.76
N ARG A 64 15.79 9.50 -0.33
CA ARG A 64 15.47 10.79 -0.93
C ARG A 64 16.28 11.06 -2.19
N GLY A 65 15.59 11.40 -3.28
CA GLY A 65 16.21 11.82 -4.53
C GLY A 65 17.04 10.73 -5.20
N VAL A 66 16.66 9.47 -5.00
CA VAL A 66 17.40 8.33 -5.53
C VAL A 66 16.88 7.92 -6.91
N GLU A 67 17.79 7.36 -7.71
CA GLU A 67 17.44 6.82 -9.03
C GLU A 67 16.64 5.51 -8.93
N ALA A 68 15.97 5.15 -10.00
CA ALA A 68 15.18 3.91 -10.12
C ALA A 68 15.95 2.65 -9.68
N ARG A 69 17.23 2.55 -10.01
CA ARG A 69 18.07 1.41 -9.61
C ARG A 69 18.20 1.29 -8.09
N ASN A 70 18.17 2.40 -7.36
CA ASN A 70 18.30 2.40 -5.90
C ASN A 70 16.99 1.91 -5.26
N TRP A 71 15.82 2.38 -5.75
CA TRP A 71 14.52 1.84 -5.35
C TRP A 71 14.46 0.33 -5.56
N LEU A 72 14.83 -0.14 -6.78
CA LEU A 72 14.86 -1.56 -7.11
C LEU A 72 15.85 -2.38 -6.26
N SER A 73 16.99 -1.81 -5.89
CA SER A 73 18.00 -2.50 -5.08
C SER A 73 17.55 -2.71 -3.63
N GLN A 74 16.67 -1.83 -3.14
CA GLN A 74 16.16 -1.85 -1.77
C GLN A 74 14.76 -2.47 -1.64
N ARG A 75 14.17 -2.96 -2.73
CA ARG A 75 12.78 -3.43 -2.75
C ARG A 75 12.43 -4.43 -1.64
N GLU A 76 13.37 -5.31 -1.27
CA GLU A 76 13.17 -6.31 -0.22
C GLU A 76 13.26 -5.71 1.20
N ASP A 77 13.95 -4.57 1.34
CA ASP A 77 14.20 -3.92 2.63
C ASP A 77 13.15 -2.83 2.95
N LEU A 78 12.40 -2.36 1.95
CA LEU A 78 11.44 -1.25 2.12
C LEU A 78 10.47 -1.46 3.28
N PRO A 79 9.88 -2.66 3.54
CA PRO A 79 8.98 -2.84 4.67
C PRO A 79 9.65 -2.56 6.02
N VAL A 80 10.89 -3.00 6.20
CA VAL A 80 11.66 -2.79 7.43
C VAL A 80 12.08 -1.32 7.58
N LEU A 81 12.51 -0.69 6.48
CA LEU A 81 12.86 0.73 6.46
C LEU A 81 11.64 1.62 6.76
N ALA A 82 10.49 1.28 6.21
CA ALA A 82 9.22 1.98 6.47
C ALA A 82 8.79 1.82 7.93
N GLU A 83 8.95 0.63 8.52
CA GLU A 83 8.65 0.42 9.95
C GLU A 83 9.64 1.17 10.84
N ALA A 84 10.93 1.24 10.49
CA ALA A 84 11.93 1.97 11.25
C ALA A 84 11.66 3.49 11.27
N ALA A 85 11.35 4.10 10.11
CA ALA A 85 11.13 5.53 9.97
C ALA A 85 9.96 5.86 9.03
N PRO A 86 8.69 5.63 9.47
CA PRO A 86 7.51 5.80 8.60
C PRO A 86 7.43 7.19 7.95
N GLN A 87 7.71 8.23 8.72
CA GLN A 87 7.63 9.61 8.21
C GLN A 87 8.69 9.89 7.14
N ALA A 88 9.93 9.44 7.36
CA ALA A 88 11.01 9.60 6.39
C ALA A 88 10.73 8.80 5.10
N PHE A 89 10.21 7.58 5.23
CA PHE A 89 9.80 6.73 4.10
C PHE A 89 8.68 7.40 3.29
N LEU A 90 7.58 7.80 3.93
CA LEU A 90 6.46 8.44 3.23
C LEU A 90 6.87 9.74 2.57
N GLN A 91 7.70 10.58 3.24
CA GLN A 91 8.22 11.80 2.64
C GLN A 91 9.06 11.54 1.39
N ALA A 92 9.88 10.48 1.40
CA ALA A 92 10.69 10.11 0.24
C ALA A 92 9.82 9.66 -0.93
N VAL A 93 8.82 8.80 -0.67
CA VAL A 93 7.86 8.32 -1.69
C VAL A 93 7.06 9.48 -2.28
N GLU A 94 6.50 10.34 -1.43
CA GLU A 94 5.73 11.51 -1.88
C GLU A 94 6.57 12.51 -2.67
N ALA A 95 7.82 12.72 -2.27
CA ALA A 95 8.73 13.61 -2.98
C ALA A 95 9.09 13.07 -4.37
N ASP A 96 9.31 11.76 -4.47
CA ASP A 96 9.57 11.09 -5.75
C ASP A 96 8.34 11.15 -6.67
N LEU A 97 7.14 10.84 -6.15
CA LEU A 97 5.90 10.90 -6.93
C LEU A 97 5.51 12.31 -7.41
N ARG A 98 6.03 13.36 -6.77
CA ARG A 98 5.86 14.75 -7.24
C ARG A 98 6.88 15.18 -8.29
N ALA A 99 7.93 14.40 -8.51
CA ALA A 99 8.92 14.73 -9.52
C ALA A 99 8.33 14.61 -10.94
N THR A 100 8.91 15.34 -11.89
CA THR A 100 8.50 15.27 -13.30
C THR A 100 8.63 13.85 -13.86
N GLU A 101 9.66 13.12 -13.42
CA GLU A 101 9.91 11.73 -13.80
C GLU A 101 10.08 10.89 -12.51
N PRO A 102 8.98 10.38 -11.92
CA PRO A 102 9.07 9.61 -10.69
C PRO A 102 9.84 8.31 -10.88
N GLN A 103 10.94 8.16 -10.18
CA GLN A 103 11.84 7.01 -10.31
C GLN A 103 11.27 5.74 -9.66
N ILE A 104 10.46 5.90 -8.64
CA ILE A 104 9.79 4.80 -7.92
C ILE A 104 8.85 4.00 -8.83
N LEU A 105 8.30 4.62 -9.89
CA LEU A 105 7.42 3.93 -10.85
C LEU A 105 8.13 2.80 -11.59
N ALA A 106 9.47 2.76 -11.59
CA ALA A 106 10.22 1.63 -12.12
C ALA A 106 9.89 0.31 -11.40
N MET A 107 9.41 0.36 -10.15
CA MET A 107 8.99 -0.80 -9.38
C MET A 107 7.65 -1.37 -9.84
N LEU A 108 6.81 -0.58 -10.53
CA LEU A 108 5.48 -0.99 -11.01
C LEU A 108 5.52 -1.74 -12.35
N ARG A 109 6.69 -1.96 -12.91
CA ARG A 109 6.80 -2.69 -14.18
C ARG A 109 6.18 -4.06 -14.06
N PRO A 110 5.50 -4.54 -15.12
CA PRO A 110 4.95 -5.87 -15.16
C PRO A 110 6.02 -6.91 -14.85
N ALA A 111 5.69 -7.86 -13.97
CA ALA A 111 6.54 -9.01 -13.69
C ALA A 111 6.44 -10.02 -14.82
N GLY A 112 7.50 -10.81 -15.02
CA GLY A 112 7.46 -11.95 -15.92
C GLY A 112 6.57 -13.07 -15.37
N SER A 113 6.26 -14.05 -16.23
CA SER A 113 5.48 -15.25 -15.88
C SER A 113 6.35 -16.47 -15.54
N GLY A 114 7.66 -16.28 -15.44
CA GLY A 114 8.59 -17.36 -15.12
C GLY A 114 8.49 -17.81 -13.65
N PRO A 115 8.89 -19.07 -13.35
CA PRO A 115 8.75 -19.64 -12.00
C PRO A 115 9.58 -18.91 -10.93
N PHE A 116 10.55 -18.09 -11.33
CA PHE A 116 11.39 -17.27 -10.44
C PHE A 116 11.08 -15.77 -10.56
N ASP A 117 10.05 -15.41 -11.32
CA ASP A 117 9.65 -14.04 -11.45
C ASP A 117 8.77 -13.63 -10.26
N SER A 118 8.99 -12.42 -9.77
CA SER A 118 8.20 -11.79 -8.71
C SER A 118 8.11 -10.31 -9.01
N PRO A 119 6.99 -9.66 -8.68
CA PRO A 119 6.85 -8.22 -8.87
C PRO A 119 7.87 -7.45 -8.01
N ASP A 120 8.60 -6.54 -8.63
CA ASP A 120 9.53 -5.65 -7.91
C ASP A 120 8.77 -4.72 -6.93
N ARG A 121 7.49 -4.45 -7.19
CA ARG A 121 6.61 -3.62 -6.37
C ARG A 121 6.21 -4.21 -5.02
N SER A 122 6.39 -5.52 -4.82
CA SER A 122 5.92 -6.21 -3.60
C SER A 122 6.42 -5.54 -2.33
N GLY A 123 7.71 -5.25 -2.25
CA GLY A 123 8.28 -4.61 -1.06
C GLY A 123 7.77 -3.19 -0.84
N LEU A 124 7.51 -2.42 -1.89
CA LEU A 124 6.89 -1.10 -1.79
C LEU A 124 5.47 -1.18 -1.24
N LEU A 125 4.66 -2.08 -1.78
CA LEU A 125 3.27 -2.26 -1.34
C LEU A 125 3.22 -2.73 0.11
N TRP A 126 4.04 -3.71 0.49
CA TRP A 126 4.12 -4.18 1.88
C TRP A 126 4.61 -3.09 2.84
N ALA A 127 5.51 -2.22 2.41
CA ALA A 127 5.95 -1.07 3.20
C ALA A 127 4.81 -0.07 3.43
N LEU A 128 4.03 0.23 2.39
CA LEU A 128 2.85 1.09 2.49
C LEU A 128 1.77 0.45 3.37
N GLU A 129 1.48 -0.82 3.18
CA GLU A 129 0.55 -1.59 4.01
C GLU A 129 0.94 -1.57 5.49
N THR A 130 2.23 -1.86 5.79
CA THR A 130 2.77 -1.79 7.15
C THR A 130 2.58 -0.41 7.77
N THR A 131 2.79 0.64 6.98
CA THR A 131 2.67 2.04 7.44
C THR A 131 1.22 2.46 7.65
N ALA A 132 0.28 1.89 6.90
CA ALA A 132 -1.16 2.19 6.97
C ALA A 132 -1.85 1.67 8.24
N TRP A 133 -1.19 0.83 9.02
CA TRP A 133 -1.72 0.40 10.32
C TRP A 133 -1.75 1.52 11.35
N ASP A 134 -0.91 2.54 11.20
CA ASP A 134 -0.95 3.74 12.00
C ASP A 134 -1.99 4.72 11.43
N PRO A 135 -3.08 5.05 12.16
CA PRO A 135 -4.11 5.96 11.68
C PRO A 135 -3.60 7.33 11.25
N ASP A 136 -2.50 7.81 11.84
CA ASP A 136 -1.90 9.10 11.49
C ASP A 136 -1.31 9.10 10.07
N ASN A 137 -0.98 7.93 9.54
CA ASN A 137 -0.42 7.77 8.21
C ASN A 137 -1.47 7.38 7.15
N TYR A 138 -2.68 7.05 7.57
CA TYR A 138 -3.71 6.41 6.76
C TYR A 138 -4.02 7.16 5.47
N PHE A 139 -4.34 8.44 5.55
CA PHE A 139 -4.69 9.26 4.38
C PHE A 139 -3.51 9.47 3.43
N ARG A 140 -2.30 9.57 3.97
CA ARG A 140 -1.09 9.71 3.14
C ARG A 140 -0.86 8.44 2.33
N VAL A 141 -0.92 7.28 2.99
CA VAL A 141 -0.79 5.98 2.31
C VAL A 141 -1.90 5.79 1.28
N GLY A 142 -3.15 6.13 1.63
CA GLY A 142 -4.27 6.06 0.70
C GLY A 142 -4.03 6.86 -0.59
N ARG A 143 -3.56 8.11 -0.49
CA ARG A 143 -3.21 8.93 -1.66
C ARG A 143 -2.04 8.38 -2.47
N ILE A 144 -1.01 7.87 -1.79
CA ILE A 144 0.14 7.24 -2.46
C ILE A 144 -0.33 6.03 -3.26
N LEU A 145 -1.09 5.13 -2.64
CA LEU A 145 -1.62 3.94 -3.31
C LEU A 145 -2.55 4.31 -4.47
N ALA A 146 -3.40 5.32 -4.31
CA ALA A 146 -4.25 5.83 -5.38
C ALA A 146 -3.42 6.33 -6.57
N ARG A 147 -2.38 7.14 -6.31
CA ARG A 147 -1.49 7.63 -7.36
C ARG A 147 -0.75 6.49 -8.08
N LEU A 148 -0.31 5.48 -7.35
CA LEU A 148 0.31 4.28 -7.93
C LEU A 148 -0.71 3.45 -8.74
N SER A 149 -1.99 3.45 -8.36
CA SER A 149 -3.07 2.73 -9.06
C SER A 149 -3.45 3.36 -10.40
N GLU A 150 -3.10 4.63 -10.64
CA GLU A 150 -3.28 5.27 -11.95
C GLU A 150 -2.31 4.72 -13.02
N VAL A 151 -1.26 4.01 -12.60
CA VAL A 151 -0.29 3.39 -13.52
C VAL A 151 -0.80 2.00 -13.92
N PRO A 152 -1.10 1.76 -15.20
CA PRO A 152 -1.58 0.46 -15.65
C PRO A 152 -0.48 -0.60 -15.49
N ILE A 153 -0.83 -1.75 -14.90
CA ILE A 153 0.06 -2.89 -14.69
C ILE A 153 -0.54 -4.12 -15.38
N ASP A 154 0.03 -4.49 -16.51
CA ASP A 154 -0.42 -5.64 -17.29
C ASP A 154 0.39 -6.89 -16.90
N ASP A 155 -0.03 -7.52 -15.80
CA ASP A 155 0.43 -8.84 -15.37
C ASP A 155 -0.64 -9.52 -14.50
N ASN A 156 -0.51 -10.82 -14.30
CA ASN A 156 -1.48 -11.66 -13.56
C ASN A 156 -1.23 -11.70 -12.04
N TRP A 157 -0.34 -10.88 -11.51
CA TRP A 157 -0.07 -10.85 -10.07
C TRP A 157 -1.13 -10.05 -9.33
N MET A 158 -1.65 -10.65 -8.25
CA MET A 158 -2.62 -9.99 -7.36
C MET A 158 -2.04 -8.82 -6.55
N ASN A 159 -0.72 -8.79 -6.38
CA ASN A 159 -0.03 -7.72 -5.65
C ASN A 159 0.05 -6.45 -6.50
N LYS A 160 -1.04 -5.68 -6.49
CA LYS A 160 -1.21 -4.41 -7.22
C LYS A 160 -1.59 -3.29 -6.25
N PRO A 161 -1.24 -2.02 -6.54
CA PRO A 161 -1.56 -0.89 -5.66
C PRO A 161 -3.06 -0.78 -5.35
N GLU A 162 -3.93 -1.03 -6.34
CA GLU A 162 -5.38 -1.00 -6.20
C GLU A 162 -5.90 -2.02 -5.18
N ASN A 163 -5.30 -3.22 -5.13
CA ASN A 163 -5.69 -4.26 -4.17
C ASN A 163 -5.24 -3.91 -2.75
N SER A 164 -4.04 -3.35 -2.58
CA SER A 164 -3.59 -2.82 -1.29
C SER A 164 -4.49 -1.67 -0.83
N LEU A 165 -4.87 -0.75 -1.73
CA LEU A 165 -5.78 0.34 -1.42
C LEU A 165 -7.18 -0.16 -1.02
N ALA A 166 -7.75 -1.08 -1.79
CA ALA A 166 -9.06 -1.67 -1.49
C ALA A 166 -9.07 -2.36 -0.12
N SER A 167 -7.95 -2.98 0.28
CA SER A 167 -7.83 -3.64 1.58
C SER A 167 -7.91 -2.67 2.77
N LEU A 168 -7.48 -1.42 2.61
CA LEU A 168 -7.54 -0.40 3.65
C LEU A 168 -8.96 0.04 3.97
N VAL A 169 -9.84 0.08 2.97
CA VAL A 169 -11.24 0.51 3.12
C VAL A 169 -12.23 -0.65 3.19
N ARG A 170 -11.75 -1.90 3.06
CA ARG A 170 -12.62 -3.09 3.02
C ARG A 170 -13.54 -3.14 4.23
N SER A 171 -14.84 -3.28 3.99
CA SER A 171 -15.88 -3.20 5.02
C SER A 171 -15.77 -4.32 6.05
N TRP A 172 -15.64 -5.56 5.61
CA TRP A 172 -15.68 -6.77 6.43
C TRP A 172 -14.31 -7.26 6.94
N PHE A 173 -13.21 -6.77 6.37
CA PHE A 173 -11.84 -7.14 6.75
C PHE A 173 -10.87 -5.98 6.49
N PRO A 174 -11.04 -4.84 7.18
CA PRO A 174 -10.16 -3.68 6.99
C PRO A 174 -8.74 -3.98 7.47
N GLN A 175 -7.76 -3.62 6.66
CA GLN A 175 -6.35 -3.85 6.94
C GLN A 175 -5.65 -2.55 7.36
N THR A 176 -6.16 -1.96 8.41
CA THR A 176 -5.71 -0.67 8.98
C THR A 176 -6.15 -0.54 10.42
N GLY A 177 -5.50 0.34 11.18
CA GLY A 177 -5.96 0.80 12.50
C GLY A 177 -6.92 2.00 12.42
N ALA A 178 -7.23 2.51 11.22
CA ALA A 178 -8.12 3.64 11.04
C ALA A 178 -9.58 3.31 11.41
N ALA A 179 -10.25 4.24 12.09
CA ALA A 179 -11.66 4.14 12.42
C ALA A 179 -12.54 4.19 11.17
N ILE A 180 -13.80 3.77 11.30
CA ILE A 180 -14.76 3.76 10.17
C ILE A 180 -14.90 5.16 9.54
N GLU A 181 -14.95 6.21 10.34
CA GLU A 181 -15.07 7.58 9.87
C GLU A 181 -13.91 7.98 8.95
N GLN A 182 -12.69 7.60 9.31
CA GLN A 182 -11.50 7.81 8.48
C GLN A 182 -11.57 6.98 7.19
N ARG A 183 -12.10 5.77 7.26
CA ARG A 183 -12.25 4.91 6.07
C ARG A 183 -13.25 5.48 5.09
N LEU A 184 -14.38 6.02 5.57
CA LEU A 184 -15.37 6.71 4.73
C LEU A 184 -14.81 8.02 4.15
N GLU A 185 -14.08 8.80 4.96
CA GLU A 185 -13.40 10.02 4.49
C GLU A 185 -12.37 9.73 3.41
N LEU A 186 -11.64 8.59 3.49
CA LEU A 186 -10.73 8.21 2.41
C LEU A 186 -11.49 7.95 1.11
N ILE A 187 -12.67 7.33 1.15
CA ILE A 187 -13.52 7.16 -0.05
C ILE A 187 -13.86 8.52 -0.67
N ASP A 188 -14.20 9.53 0.13
CA ASP A 188 -14.46 10.89 -0.37
C ASP A 188 -13.25 11.53 -1.01
N ILE A 189 -12.09 11.37 -0.39
CA ILE A 189 -10.81 11.85 -0.92
C ILE A 189 -10.52 11.20 -2.28
N LEU A 190 -10.71 9.88 -2.37
CA LEU A 190 -10.47 9.13 -3.61
C LEU A 190 -11.44 9.55 -4.72
N ALA A 191 -12.73 9.69 -4.41
CA ALA A 191 -13.73 10.14 -5.36
C ALA A 191 -13.43 11.54 -5.94
N ARG A 192 -12.88 12.43 -5.11
CA ARG A 192 -12.56 13.81 -5.50
C ARG A 192 -11.23 13.94 -6.21
N GLU A 193 -10.17 13.30 -5.68
CA GLU A 193 -8.79 13.51 -6.13
C GLU A 193 -8.34 12.49 -7.20
N PHE A 194 -8.96 11.30 -7.21
CA PHE A 194 -8.62 10.17 -8.09
C PHE A 194 -9.90 9.48 -8.59
N PRO A 195 -10.77 10.14 -9.39
CA PRO A 195 -12.12 9.65 -9.64
C PRO A 195 -12.17 8.22 -10.20
N ASN A 196 -11.32 7.86 -11.15
CA ASN A 196 -11.32 6.50 -11.71
C ASN A 196 -10.93 5.43 -10.67
N VAL A 197 -10.02 5.76 -9.76
CA VAL A 197 -9.62 4.87 -8.66
C VAL A 197 -10.74 4.83 -7.62
N GLY A 198 -11.30 5.98 -7.25
CA GLY A 198 -12.40 6.09 -6.30
C GLY A 198 -13.62 5.28 -6.71
N TRP A 199 -13.99 5.32 -8.01
CA TRP A 199 -15.07 4.51 -8.56
C TRP A 199 -14.83 3.01 -8.32
N LYS A 200 -13.67 2.49 -8.72
CA LYS A 200 -13.30 1.07 -8.52
C LYS A 200 -13.28 0.68 -7.05
N ILE A 201 -12.81 1.56 -6.18
CA ILE A 201 -12.81 1.31 -4.73
C ILE A 201 -14.24 1.25 -4.18
N CYS A 202 -15.14 2.13 -4.61
CA CYS A 202 -16.56 2.06 -4.23
C CYS A 202 -17.17 0.74 -4.72
N GLY A 203 -16.99 0.36 -5.98
CA GLY A 203 -17.48 -0.89 -6.54
C GLY A 203 -17.02 -2.11 -5.74
N ALA A 204 -15.74 -2.14 -5.35
CA ALA A 204 -15.19 -3.21 -4.53
C ALA A 204 -15.80 -3.31 -3.12
N GLN A 205 -16.43 -2.24 -2.59
CA GLN A 205 -17.16 -2.29 -1.31
C GLN A 205 -18.63 -2.69 -1.49
N VAL A 206 -19.20 -2.42 -2.65
CA VAL A 206 -20.62 -2.71 -2.94
C VAL A 206 -20.81 -4.16 -3.37
N ASP A 207 -19.80 -4.81 -3.96
CA ASP A 207 -19.88 -6.21 -4.39
C ASP A 207 -20.11 -7.16 -3.21
N PRO A 208 -21.32 -7.75 -3.07
CA PRO A 208 -21.65 -8.61 -1.94
C PRO A 208 -20.99 -10.00 -2.04
N ARG A 209 -20.43 -10.36 -3.19
CA ARG A 209 -19.75 -11.65 -3.42
C ARG A 209 -18.45 -11.76 -2.61
N GLY A 210 -18.05 -10.66 -1.98
CA GLY A 210 -16.98 -10.58 -1.01
C GLY A 210 -15.77 -11.43 -1.38
N GLY A 211 -14.92 -10.91 -2.24
CA GLY A 211 -13.76 -11.65 -2.73
C GLY A 211 -12.90 -12.24 -1.61
N MET A 212 -12.05 -13.18 -1.96
CA MET A 212 -11.03 -13.70 -1.05
C MET A 212 -10.10 -12.57 -0.63
N ALA A 213 -9.89 -12.38 0.67
CA ALA A 213 -8.96 -11.40 1.21
C ALA A 213 -7.80 -12.09 1.91
N THR A 214 -6.61 -11.61 1.64
CA THR A 214 -5.42 -11.95 2.41
C THR A 214 -5.11 -10.83 3.39
N ALA A 215 -4.49 -11.16 4.52
CA ALA A 215 -4.01 -10.16 5.45
C ALA A 215 -2.84 -9.38 4.82
N ASN A 216 -2.85 -8.07 5.01
CA ASN A 216 -1.74 -7.20 4.62
C ASN A 216 -0.54 -7.35 5.55
N SER A 217 0.61 -6.85 5.11
CA SER A 217 1.78 -6.71 5.96
C SER A 217 1.48 -5.85 7.18
N LYS A 218 1.95 -6.30 8.35
CA LYS A 218 1.78 -5.61 9.63
C LYS A 218 3.14 -5.20 10.19
N PRO A 219 3.20 -4.11 10.96
CA PRO A 219 4.40 -3.77 11.70
C PRO A 219 4.71 -4.89 12.70
N ARG A 220 5.97 -5.26 12.77
CA ARG A 220 6.45 -6.33 13.64
C ARG A 220 6.88 -5.82 15.02
N TRP A 221 7.44 -4.63 15.05
CA TRP A 221 8.11 -4.07 16.23
C TRP A 221 7.38 -2.86 16.80
N ARG A 222 6.63 -2.13 15.98
CA ARG A 222 5.78 -1.04 16.47
C ARG A 222 4.48 -1.64 16.99
N GLY A 223 4.18 -1.40 18.26
CA GLY A 223 2.92 -1.76 18.88
C GLY A 223 1.74 -0.93 18.38
N VAL A 224 1.68 -0.75 17.06
CA VAL A 224 0.60 0.00 16.43
C VAL A 224 -0.65 -0.84 16.55
N VAL A 225 -1.57 -0.31 17.30
CA VAL A 225 -2.95 -0.72 17.44
C VAL A 225 -3.12 -2.24 17.29
N ALA A 226 -3.08 -2.90 18.39
CA ALA A 226 -3.43 -4.30 18.49
C ALA A 226 -4.81 -4.51 17.84
N GLY A 227 -4.78 -5.05 16.64
CA GLY A 227 -5.94 -5.50 15.91
C GLY A 227 -6.99 -4.42 15.69
N ALA A 228 -7.24 -4.07 14.45
CA ALA A 228 -8.57 -3.62 14.14
C ALA A 228 -9.52 -4.65 14.76
N ALA A 229 -10.35 -4.24 15.71
CA ALA A 229 -11.45 -5.06 16.16
C ALA A 229 -12.19 -5.55 14.92
N ARG A 230 -12.71 -6.77 14.94
CA ARG A 230 -13.56 -7.22 13.83
C ARG A 230 -14.62 -6.16 13.63
N PRO A 231 -14.84 -5.68 12.40
CA PRO A 231 -15.86 -4.70 12.14
C PRO A 231 -17.23 -5.27 12.58
N THR A 232 -18.08 -4.43 13.13
CA THR A 232 -19.45 -4.80 13.42
C THR A 232 -20.28 -4.91 12.14
N ASP A 233 -21.39 -5.63 12.18
CA ASP A 233 -22.31 -5.70 11.04
C ASP A 233 -22.83 -4.29 10.63
N ASP A 234 -22.99 -3.39 11.59
CA ASP A 234 -23.33 -2.00 11.33
C ASP A 234 -22.23 -1.26 10.55
N GLU A 235 -20.98 -1.42 10.93
CA GLU A 235 -19.84 -0.82 10.19
C GLU A 235 -19.73 -1.36 8.77
N ILE A 236 -19.96 -2.66 8.58
CA ILE A 236 -19.98 -3.29 7.25
C ILE A 236 -21.10 -2.67 6.42
N TYR A 237 -22.32 -2.65 6.97
CA TYR A 237 -23.49 -2.08 6.30
C TYR A 237 -23.28 -0.60 5.95
N ARG A 238 -22.82 0.21 6.90
CA ARG A 238 -22.55 1.64 6.70
C ARG A 238 -21.53 1.87 5.58
N THR A 239 -20.44 1.08 5.55
CA THR A 239 -19.41 1.24 4.52
C THR A 239 -19.94 0.89 3.14
N ASN A 240 -20.65 -0.25 3.01
CA ASN A 240 -21.22 -0.69 1.74
C ASN A 240 -22.27 0.30 1.23
N ARG A 241 -23.13 0.77 2.15
CA ARG A 241 -24.16 1.76 1.84
C ARG A 241 -23.55 3.08 1.38
N TYR A 242 -22.55 3.55 2.08
CA TYR A 242 -21.84 4.78 1.74
C TYR A 242 -21.18 4.71 0.36
N ALA A 243 -20.54 3.60 0.03
CA ALA A 243 -19.93 3.38 -1.27
C ALA A 243 -20.97 3.36 -2.39
N LEU A 244 -22.13 2.69 -2.18
CA LEU A 244 -23.25 2.68 -3.14
C LEU A 244 -23.81 4.09 -3.34
N ASP A 245 -24.05 4.85 -2.27
CA ASP A 245 -24.54 6.22 -2.35
C ASP A 245 -23.59 7.09 -3.17
N LYS A 246 -22.28 6.95 -2.97
CA LYS A 246 -21.26 7.64 -3.77
C LYS A 246 -21.33 7.29 -5.26
N MET A 247 -21.52 6.02 -5.60
CA MET A 247 -21.65 5.59 -7.00
C MET A 247 -22.93 6.14 -7.64
N LEU A 248 -24.05 6.15 -6.91
CA LEU A 248 -25.33 6.70 -7.41
C LEU A 248 -25.28 8.21 -7.60
N ASP A 249 -24.57 8.91 -6.74
CA ASP A 249 -24.37 10.38 -6.81
C ASP A 249 -23.17 10.77 -7.68
N TRP A 250 -22.59 9.82 -8.45
CA TRP A 250 -21.37 10.09 -9.22
C TRP A 250 -21.65 11.10 -10.34
N PRO A 251 -20.84 12.17 -10.42
CA PRO A 251 -21.07 13.20 -11.42
C PRO A 251 -20.73 12.67 -12.83
N ARG A 252 -21.74 12.46 -13.67
CA ARG A 252 -21.60 12.04 -15.08
C ARG A 252 -20.84 10.72 -15.25
N PRO A 253 -21.42 9.61 -14.76
CA PRO A 253 -20.78 8.30 -14.97
C PRO A 253 -20.70 8.01 -16.47
N ASP A 254 -19.60 7.43 -16.90
CA ASP A 254 -19.40 6.96 -18.27
C ASP A 254 -20.09 5.59 -18.50
N ALA A 255 -20.02 5.08 -19.73
CA ALA A 255 -20.69 3.84 -20.10
C ALA A 255 -20.15 2.62 -19.34
N ASP A 256 -18.84 2.59 -19.07
CA ASP A 256 -18.19 1.49 -18.34
C ASP A 256 -18.61 1.52 -16.86
N GLN A 257 -18.67 2.70 -16.27
CA GLN A 257 -19.15 2.92 -14.89
C GLN A 257 -20.64 2.54 -14.74
N LEU A 258 -21.46 2.85 -15.72
CA LEU A 258 -22.87 2.40 -15.71
C LEU A 258 -22.98 0.89 -15.86
N ALA A 259 -22.14 0.26 -16.68
CA ALA A 259 -22.08 -1.19 -16.81
C ALA A 259 -21.67 -1.87 -15.48
N ASP A 260 -20.67 -1.32 -14.78
CA ASP A 260 -20.27 -1.78 -13.44
C ASP A 260 -21.45 -1.74 -12.45
N LEU A 261 -22.23 -0.64 -12.43
CA LEU A 261 -23.42 -0.53 -11.57
C LEU A 261 -24.48 -1.58 -11.91
N ILE A 262 -24.73 -1.83 -13.19
CA ILE A 262 -25.70 -2.85 -13.63
C ILE A 262 -25.22 -4.24 -13.20
N GLU A 263 -23.94 -4.56 -13.37
CA GLU A 263 -23.39 -5.85 -12.97
C GLU A 263 -23.54 -6.08 -11.47
N VAL A 264 -23.16 -5.10 -10.66
CA VAL A 264 -23.27 -5.19 -9.18
C VAL A 264 -24.74 -5.26 -8.75
N SER A 265 -25.68 -4.61 -9.47
CA SER A 265 -27.08 -4.54 -9.08
C SER A 265 -27.73 -5.90 -8.95
N ALA A 266 -27.34 -6.88 -9.74
CA ALA A 266 -27.94 -8.23 -9.75
C ALA A 266 -27.82 -8.94 -8.39
N ASP A 267 -26.79 -8.63 -7.62
CA ASP A 267 -26.47 -9.28 -6.35
C ASP A 267 -26.87 -8.45 -5.11
N LEU A 268 -27.43 -7.25 -5.33
CA LEU A 268 -27.85 -6.36 -4.24
C LEU A 268 -29.26 -6.69 -3.71
N PRO A 269 -29.58 -6.30 -2.47
CA PRO A 269 -30.95 -6.34 -1.96
C PRO A 269 -31.94 -5.56 -2.85
N ASN A 270 -33.18 -6.04 -2.98
CA ASN A 270 -34.19 -5.43 -3.84
C ASN A 270 -34.39 -3.92 -3.64
N ALA A 271 -34.25 -3.45 -2.40
CA ALA A 271 -34.35 -2.02 -2.08
C ALA A 271 -33.24 -1.18 -2.73
N ASP A 272 -32.03 -1.72 -2.82
CA ASP A 272 -30.89 -1.06 -3.43
C ASP A 272 -30.90 -1.20 -4.96
N GLN A 273 -31.36 -2.35 -5.48
CA GLN A 273 -31.64 -2.49 -6.91
C GLN A 273 -32.62 -1.41 -7.40
N ALA A 274 -33.73 -1.20 -6.67
CA ALA A 274 -34.74 -0.18 -7.03
C ALA A 274 -34.16 1.25 -7.04
N ARG A 275 -33.06 1.51 -6.36
CA ARG A 275 -32.37 2.82 -6.39
C ARG A 275 -31.51 3.01 -7.63
N ILE A 276 -30.89 1.94 -8.11
CA ILE A 276 -30.06 1.98 -9.32
C ILE A 276 -30.92 2.23 -10.57
N TRP A 277 -32.17 1.73 -10.56
CA TRP A 277 -33.11 1.86 -11.69
C TRP A 277 -33.99 3.12 -11.66
N LYS A 278 -33.73 4.04 -10.75
CA LYS A 278 -34.42 5.35 -10.68
C LYS A 278 -33.61 6.44 -11.37
#